data_5e0a0c6fda0e2f6942a6ca20de9976b0
#
_entry.id   5e0a0c6fda0e2f6942a6ca20de9976b0
#
_cell.length_a   1.000
_cell.length_b   1.000
_cell.length_c   1.000
_cell.angle_alpha   90.00
_cell.angle_beta   90.00
_cell.angle_gamma   90.00
#
_symmetry.space_group_name_H-M   'P 1'
#
loop_
_entity.id
_entity.type
_entity.pdbx_description
1 polymer ?
#
loop_
_entity_poly.entity_id
_entity_poly.type
_entity_poly.pdbx_seq_one_letter_code
_entity_poly.pdbx_strand_id
1 'polypeptide(L)'
;NDLWGGIPESWRTLNVSCMFISAFGFLIMWWFFLYRWDAALVETVQWPWGEGEGGGHNRLLLAFLLVTIPSMFWLELTAFHMRTDANWTQWLVIGNLWLVCLGNILLGLFAWSAHQQGITSDTIWPVIGACMLGIQVIINDGILWNLKYPW
;
A
#
# COMPACT_ATOMS: atom_id res chain seq x y z
N ASN A 1 17.60 -10.28 17.05
CA ASN A 1 16.71 -9.26 16.49
C ASN A 1 15.33 -9.89 16.23
N ASP A 2 14.30 -9.19 16.62
CA ASP A 2 12.90 -9.60 16.51
C ASP A 2 12.31 -8.95 15.24
N LEU A 3 11.37 -9.60 14.58
CA LEU A 3 10.62 -9.06 13.43
C LEU A 3 9.90 -7.74 13.73
N TRP A 4 9.65 -7.46 15.00
CA TRP A 4 9.14 -6.16 15.46
C TRP A 4 10.19 -5.03 15.36
N GLY A 5 11.45 -5.37 15.06
CA GLY A 5 12.55 -4.42 15.07
C GLY A 5 12.69 -3.75 16.44
N GLY A 6 12.86 -2.44 16.45
CA GLY A 6 12.93 -1.65 17.67
C GLY A 6 11.59 -1.12 18.18
N ILE A 7 10.45 -1.63 17.71
CA ILE A 7 9.13 -1.17 18.16
C ILE A 7 8.88 -1.59 19.61
N PRO A 8 8.62 -0.63 20.52
CA PRO A 8 8.35 -0.93 21.92
C PRO A 8 7.17 -1.89 22.09
N GLU A 9 7.26 -2.78 23.07
CA GLU A 9 6.20 -3.76 23.35
C GLU A 9 4.85 -3.11 23.62
N SER A 10 4.84 -1.96 24.30
CA SER A 10 3.64 -1.17 24.57
C SER A 10 2.93 -0.65 23.30
N TRP A 11 3.62 -0.56 22.18
CA TRP A 11 3.07 -0.12 20.89
C TRP A 11 2.60 -1.26 19.97
N ARG A 12 2.96 -2.50 20.32
CA ARG A 12 2.63 -3.67 19.48
C ARG A 12 1.13 -3.85 19.29
N THR A 13 0.34 -3.66 20.36
CA THR A 13 -1.13 -3.74 20.28
C THR A 13 -1.71 -2.69 19.33
N LEU A 14 -1.22 -1.45 19.42
CA LEU A 14 -1.63 -0.39 18.51
C LEU A 14 -1.26 -0.72 17.07
N ASN A 15 -0.03 -1.20 16.85
CA ASN A 15 0.44 -1.57 15.52
C ASN A 15 -0.42 -2.70 14.92
N VAL A 16 -0.73 -3.74 15.69
CA VAL A 16 -1.63 -4.83 15.25
C VAL A 16 -3.02 -4.29 14.91
N SER A 17 -3.56 -3.35 15.69
CA SER A 17 -4.84 -2.71 15.37
C SER A 17 -4.78 -1.96 14.04
N CYS A 18 -3.70 -1.23 13.79
CA CYS A 18 -3.45 -0.56 12.50
C CYS A 18 -3.36 -1.56 11.34
N MET A 19 -2.76 -2.73 11.54
CA MET A 19 -2.72 -3.79 10.52
C MET A 19 -4.12 -4.26 10.13
N PHE A 20 -5.04 -4.45 11.10
CA PHE A 20 -6.43 -4.82 10.80
C PHE A 20 -7.19 -3.70 10.08
N ILE A 21 -7.02 -2.45 10.52
CA ILE A 21 -7.62 -1.28 9.84
C ILE A 21 -7.13 -1.23 8.39
N SER A 22 -5.85 -1.40 8.19
CA SER A 22 -5.19 -1.40 6.89
C SER A 22 -5.70 -2.52 5.98
N ALA A 23 -5.80 -3.74 6.51
CA ALA A 23 -6.36 -4.88 5.78
C ALA A 23 -7.81 -4.61 5.34
N PHE A 24 -8.61 -4.00 6.20
CA PHE A 24 -9.97 -3.62 5.88
C PHE A 24 -10.02 -2.55 4.78
N GLY A 25 -9.12 -1.56 4.84
CA GLY A 25 -8.96 -0.55 3.80
C GLY A 25 -8.60 -1.15 2.44
N PHE A 26 -7.68 -2.13 2.42
CA PHE A 26 -7.34 -2.86 1.21
C PHE A 26 -8.54 -3.61 0.63
N LEU A 27 -9.34 -4.29 1.47
CA LEU A 27 -10.54 -5.02 1.05
C LEU A 27 -11.62 -4.08 0.50
N ILE A 28 -11.77 -2.87 1.05
CA ILE A 28 -12.66 -1.85 0.50
C ILE A 28 -12.24 -1.52 -0.94
N MET A 29 -10.98 -1.17 -1.16
CA MET A 29 -10.48 -0.86 -2.51
C MET A 29 -10.63 -2.04 -3.46
N TRP A 30 -10.27 -3.25 -3.00
CA TRP A 30 -10.43 -4.48 -3.75
C TRP A 30 -11.88 -4.67 -4.22
N TRP A 31 -12.82 -4.53 -3.28
CA TRP A 31 -14.24 -4.69 -3.57
C TRP A 31 -14.75 -3.68 -4.59
N PHE A 32 -14.46 -2.39 -4.40
CA PHE A 32 -14.95 -1.35 -5.29
C PHE A 32 -14.34 -1.44 -6.68
N PHE A 33 -13.05 -1.60 -6.79
CA PHE A 33 -12.34 -1.60 -8.07
C PHE A 33 -12.59 -2.84 -8.91
N LEU A 34 -12.79 -4.01 -8.30
CA LEU A 34 -12.89 -5.28 -9.03
C LEU A 34 -14.30 -5.83 -9.13
N TYR A 35 -15.22 -5.45 -8.24
CA TYR A 35 -16.55 -6.04 -8.20
C TYR A 35 -17.68 -5.02 -8.25
N ARG A 36 -17.50 -3.85 -7.66
CA ARG A 36 -18.57 -2.86 -7.53
C ARG A 36 -18.65 -1.93 -8.75
N TRP A 37 -17.52 -1.50 -9.25
CA TRP A 37 -17.48 -0.63 -10.41
C TRP A 37 -17.47 -1.44 -11.71
N ASP A 38 -18.17 -0.91 -12.73
CA ASP A 38 -18.10 -1.48 -14.05
C ASP A 38 -16.69 -1.35 -14.63
N ALA A 39 -16.20 -2.41 -15.27
CA ALA A 39 -14.88 -2.44 -15.90
C ALA A 39 -14.69 -1.31 -16.92
N ALA A 40 -15.75 -0.93 -17.66
CA ALA A 40 -15.70 0.19 -18.58
C ALA A 40 -15.46 1.53 -17.87
N LEU A 41 -16.00 1.72 -16.67
CA LEU A 41 -15.76 2.91 -15.85
C LEU A 41 -14.33 2.93 -15.31
N VAL A 42 -13.83 1.80 -14.83
CA VAL A 42 -12.44 1.68 -14.36
C VAL A 42 -11.45 2.04 -15.46
N GLU A 43 -11.72 1.62 -16.70
CA GLU A 43 -10.87 1.91 -17.85
C GLU A 43 -10.75 3.41 -18.13
N THR A 44 -11.77 4.21 -17.84
CA THR A 44 -11.75 5.67 -18.06
C THR A 44 -10.97 6.46 -17.03
N VAL A 45 -10.60 5.87 -15.87
CA VAL A 45 -9.92 6.60 -14.81
C VAL A 45 -8.49 6.97 -15.19
N GLN A 46 -8.20 8.26 -15.19
CA GLN A 46 -6.89 8.82 -15.46
C GLN A 46 -6.10 9.06 -14.17
N TRP A 47 -4.79 9.25 -14.28
CA TRP A 47 -4.03 9.88 -13.19
C TRP A 47 -4.49 11.33 -13.00
N PRO A 48 -4.36 11.93 -11.81
CA PRO A 48 -4.75 13.34 -11.57
C PRO A 48 -4.07 14.35 -12.52
N TRP A 49 -2.94 13.97 -13.08
CA TRP A 49 -2.16 14.79 -14.03
C TRP A 49 -2.21 14.24 -15.46
N GLY A 50 -2.97 13.20 -15.70
CA GLY A 50 -3.04 12.51 -16.99
C GLY A 50 -4.09 13.13 -17.91
N GLU A 51 -3.74 13.23 -19.18
CA GLU A 51 -4.66 13.58 -20.26
C GLU A 51 -4.75 12.38 -21.20
N GLY A 52 -5.93 12.11 -21.71
CA GLY A 52 -6.15 11.02 -22.68
C GLY A 52 -7.34 10.12 -22.33
N GLU A 53 -7.53 9.10 -23.14
CA GLU A 53 -8.62 8.14 -22.96
C GLU A 53 -8.06 6.74 -22.66
N GLY A 54 -8.72 6.01 -21.76
CA GLY A 54 -8.42 4.61 -21.44
C GLY A 54 -7.17 4.37 -20.60
N GLY A 55 -6.85 3.10 -20.39
CA GLY A 55 -5.68 2.63 -19.65
C GLY A 55 -5.84 2.57 -18.12
N GLY A 56 -7.05 2.76 -17.60
CA GLY A 56 -7.33 2.71 -16.17
C GLY A 56 -7.02 1.34 -15.55
N HIS A 57 -7.31 0.25 -16.24
CA HIS A 57 -6.98 -1.10 -15.78
C HIS A 57 -5.47 -1.31 -15.59
N ASN A 58 -4.65 -0.84 -16.51
CA ASN A 58 -3.20 -0.98 -16.42
C ASN A 58 -2.64 -0.16 -15.25
N ARG A 59 -3.19 1.03 -14.99
CA ARG A 59 -2.82 1.87 -13.84
C ARG A 59 -3.18 1.19 -12.53
N LEU A 60 -4.40 0.65 -12.46
CA LEU A 60 -4.89 -0.07 -11.30
C LEU A 60 -4.08 -1.35 -11.05
N LEU A 61 -3.80 -2.13 -12.11
CA LEU A 61 -2.99 -3.34 -12.04
C LEU A 61 -1.57 -3.01 -11.52
N LEU A 62 -0.92 -1.99 -12.07
CA LEU A 62 0.39 -1.55 -11.61
C LEU A 62 0.39 -1.22 -10.12
N ALA A 63 -0.60 -0.45 -9.66
CA ALA A 63 -0.71 -0.06 -8.26
C ALA A 63 -0.94 -1.27 -7.34
N PHE A 64 -1.81 -2.21 -7.72
CA PHE A 64 -2.02 -3.45 -6.96
C PHE A 64 -0.78 -4.35 -6.95
N LEU A 65 -0.08 -4.49 -8.06
CA LEU A 65 1.15 -5.28 -8.11
C LEU A 65 2.24 -4.71 -7.21
N LEU A 66 2.38 -3.38 -7.16
CA LEU A 66 3.34 -2.70 -6.27
C LEU A 66 2.98 -2.83 -4.79
N VAL A 67 1.72 -3.04 -4.44
CA VAL A 67 1.34 -3.36 -3.06
C VAL A 67 1.54 -4.83 -2.77
N THR A 68 1.02 -5.73 -3.62
CA THR A 68 0.90 -7.14 -3.29
C THR A 68 2.23 -7.89 -3.42
N ILE A 69 2.98 -7.70 -4.52
CA ILE A 69 4.21 -8.46 -4.77
C ILE A 69 5.28 -8.16 -3.71
N PRO A 70 5.65 -6.90 -3.44
CA PRO A 70 6.64 -6.61 -2.41
C PRO A 70 6.17 -7.05 -1.01
N SER A 71 4.87 -6.94 -0.70
CA SER A 71 4.32 -7.42 0.59
C SER A 71 4.53 -8.92 0.80
N MET A 72 4.51 -9.72 -0.26
CA MET A 72 4.78 -11.17 -0.16
C MET A 72 6.24 -11.45 0.22
N PHE A 73 7.17 -10.61 -0.20
CA PHE A 73 8.61 -10.80 0.03
C PHE A 73 9.13 -10.14 1.31
N TRP A 74 8.36 -9.28 1.94
CA TRP A 74 8.81 -8.53 3.11
C TRP A 74 9.39 -9.42 4.20
N LEU A 75 8.70 -10.48 4.58
CA LEU A 75 9.12 -11.38 5.65
C LEU A 75 10.43 -12.11 5.30
N GLU A 76 10.53 -12.62 4.08
CA GLU A 76 11.71 -13.33 3.60
C GLU A 76 12.93 -12.41 3.49
N LEU A 77 12.75 -11.19 2.98
CA LEU A 77 13.83 -10.21 2.87
C LEU A 77 14.33 -9.77 4.26
N THR A 78 13.42 -9.57 5.21
CA THR A 78 13.77 -9.25 6.59
C THR A 78 14.51 -10.42 7.25
N ALA A 79 14.01 -11.65 7.10
CA ALA A 79 14.69 -12.84 7.59
C ALA A 79 16.07 -13.07 6.93
N PHE A 80 16.17 -12.76 5.64
CA PHE A 80 17.45 -12.81 4.92
C PHE A 80 18.45 -11.79 5.46
N HIS A 81 18.01 -10.55 5.70
CA HIS A 81 18.84 -9.52 6.33
C HIS A 81 19.32 -9.96 7.71
N MET A 82 18.43 -10.46 8.57
CA MET A 82 18.79 -10.94 9.92
C MET A 82 19.80 -12.10 9.91
N ARG A 83 19.80 -12.96 8.88
CA ARG A 83 20.74 -14.08 8.75
C ARG A 83 22.08 -13.66 8.16
N THR A 84 22.06 -12.72 7.24
CA THR A 84 23.26 -12.32 6.47
C THR A 84 24.04 -11.22 7.15
N ASP A 85 23.35 -10.32 7.86
CA ASP A 85 23.89 -9.14 8.59
C ASP A 85 24.89 -8.33 7.75
N ALA A 86 24.56 -8.16 6.46
CA ALA A 86 25.38 -7.39 5.53
C ALA A 86 24.77 -6.01 5.29
N ASN A 87 25.60 -4.97 5.27
CA ASN A 87 25.17 -3.57 5.14
C ASN A 87 24.30 -3.29 3.91
N TRP A 88 24.39 -4.07 2.84
CA TRP A 88 23.59 -3.86 1.64
C TRP A 88 22.19 -4.49 1.73
N THR A 89 22.00 -5.52 2.56
CA THR A 89 20.71 -6.22 2.67
C THR A 89 19.63 -5.39 3.34
N GLN A 90 20.01 -4.43 4.20
CA GLN A 90 19.05 -3.45 4.73
C GLN A 90 18.31 -2.67 3.62
N TRP A 91 19.04 -2.29 2.56
CA TRP A 91 18.45 -1.54 1.45
C TRP A 91 17.44 -2.34 0.64
N LEU A 92 17.56 -3.68 0.61
CA LEU A 92 16.54 -4.55 0.02
C LEU A 92 15.24 -4.48 0.82
N VAL A 93 15.32 -4.53 2.16
CA VAL A 93 14.14 -4.45 3.03
C VAL A 93 13.49 -3.07 2.93
N ILE A 94 14.28 -2.01 3.07
CA ILE A 94 13.80 -0.63 2.97
C ILE A 94 13.17 -0.36 1.60
N GLY A 95 13.86 -0.73 0.52
CA GLY A 95 13.36 -0.55 -0.84
C GLY A 95 12.06 -1.32 -1.10
N ASN A 96 11.97 -2.55 -0.58
CA ASN A 96 10.76 -3.37 -0.68
C ASN A 96 9.56 -2.70 0.03
N LEU A 97 9.75 -2.18 1.24
CA LEU A 97 8.69 -1.46 1.96
C LEU A 97 8.28 -0.17 1.24
N TRP A 98 9.23 0.55 0.66
CA TRP A 98 8.93 1.76 -0.10
C TRP A 98 8.20 1.49 -1.42
N LEU A 99 8.41 0.31 -2.04
CA LEU A 99 7.59 -0.11 -3.19
C LEU A 99 6.13 -0.32 -2.77
N VAL A 100 5.88 -0.90 -1.59
CA VAL A 100 4.51 -1.03 -1.05
C VAL A 100 3.90 0.36 -0.78
N CYS A 101 4.67 1.26 -0.18
CA CYS A 101 4.23 2.66 0.03
C CYS A 101 3.85 3.33 -1.30
N LEU A 102 4.70 3.20 -2.32
CA LEU A 102 4.43 3.75 -3.65
C LEU A 102 3.14 3.16 -4.25
N GLY A 103 2.97 1.85 -4.16
CA GLY A 103 1.76 1.18 -4.61
C GLY A 103 0.50 1.71 -3.93
N ASN A 104 0.55 1.92 -2.62
CA ASN A 104 -0.57 2.50 -1.87
C ASN A 104 -0.85 3.95 -2.27
N ILE A 105 0.19 4.75 -2.48
CA ILE A 105 0.04 6.13 -2.98
C ILE A 105 -0.64 6.13 -4.35
N LEU A 106 -0.22 5.24 -5.26
CA LEU A 106 -0.83 5.12 -6.59
C LEU A 106 -2.30 4.65 -6.50
N LEU A 107 -2.64 3.71 -5.61
CA LEU A 107 -4.03 3.33 -5.35
C LEU A 107 -4.86 4.51 -4.84
N GLY A 108 -4.31 5.29 -3.93
CA GLY A 108 -4.94 6.50 -3.40
C GLY A 108 -5.16 7.57 -4.47
N LEU A 109 -4.16 7.80 -5.32
CA LEU A 109 -4.25 8.74 -6.44
C LEU A 109 -5.26 8.28 -7.49
N PHE A 110 -5.32 6.98 -7.77
CA PHE A 110 -6.33 6.40 -8.66
C PHE A 110 -7.75 6.60 -8.10
N ALA A 111 -7.94 6.28 -6.81
CA ALA A 111 -9.23 6.47 -6.12
C ALA A 111 -9.64 7.95 -6.10
N TRP A 112 -8.69 8.83 -5.79
CA TRP A 112 -8.93 10.28 -5.76
C TRP A 112 -9.29 10.83 -7.13
N SER A 113 -8.58 10.40 -8.18
CA SER A 113 -8.89 10.80 -9.55
C SER A 113 -10.28 10.33 -9.98
N ALA A 114 -10.65 9.09 -9.67
CA ALA A 114 -11.99 8.57 -9.91
C ALA A 114 -13.08 9.40 -9.19
N HIS A 115 -12.76 9.84 -7.96
CA HIS A 115 -13.65 10.72 -7.19
C HIS A 115 -13.79 12.10 -7.84
N GLN A 116 -12.71 12.73 -8.26
CA GLN A 116 -12.74 14.01 -8.96
C GLN A 116 -13.47 13.95 -10.30
N GLN A 117 -13.30 12.85 -11.04
CA GLN A 117 -13.99 12.63 -12.32
C GLN A 117 -15.49 12.31 -12.13
N GLY A 118 -15.91 11.98 -10.92
CA GLY A 118 -17.31 11.68 -10.61
C GLY A 118 -17.86 10.48 -11.38
N ILE A 119 -17.02 9.44 -11.60
CA ILE A 119 -17.41 8.28 -12.40
C ILE A 119 -18.59 7.51 -11.82
N THR A 120 -18.76 7.54 -10.49
CA THR A 120 -19.91 7.00 -9.76
C THR A 120 -20.17 7.83 -8.49
N SER A 121 -21.29 7.58 -7.80
CA SER A 121 -21.64 8.27 -6.54
C SER A 121 -20.89 7.74 -5.31
N ASP A 122 -20.27 6.58 -5.40
CA ASP A 122 -19.65 5.86 -4.28
C ASP A 122 -18.11 5.88 -4.29
N THR A 123 -17.52 6.79 -5.05
CA THR A 123 -16.07 6.91 -5.27
C THR A 123 -15.27 7.32 -4.03
N ILE A 124 -15.92 7.83 -2.99
CA ILE A 124 -15.27 8.20 -1.73
C ILE A 124 -14.74 6.99 -0.95
N TRP A 125 -15.38 5.82 -1.09
CA TRP A 125 -15.01 4.65 -0.31
C TRP A 125 -13.61 4.10 -0.63
N PRO A 126 -13.19 3.97 -1.88
CA PRO A 126 -11.80 3.61 -2.20
C PRO A 126 -10.78 4.64 -1.69
N VAL A 127 -11.11 5.94 -1.64
CA VAL A 127 -10.24 6.97 -1.06
C VAL A 127 -10.05 6.70 0.44
N ILE A 128 -11.13 6.43 1.16
CA ILE A 128 -11.08 6.04 2.57
C ILE A 128 -10.24 4.77 2.73
N GLY A 129 -10.46 3.76 1.89
CA GLY A 129 -9.70 2.52 1.89
C GLY A 129 -8.19 2.74 1.71
N ALA A 130 -7.79 3.62 0.79
CA ALA A 130 -6.39 3.98 0.58
C ALA A 130 -5.76 4.68 1.79
N CYS A 131 -6.51 5.57 2.46
CA CYS A 131 -6.06 6.21 3.70
C CYS A 131 -5.89 5.19 4.83
N MET A 132 -6.84 4.25 4.98
CA MET A 132 -6.76 3.19 5.98
C MET A 132 -5.56 2.27 5.73
N LEU A 133 -5.30 1.89 4.47
CA LEU A 133 -4.12 1.10 4.10
C LEU A 133 -2.83 1.88 4.41
N GLY A 134 -2.81 3.18 4.12
CA GLY A 134 -1.66 4.06 4.34
C GLY A 134 -1.24 4.18 5.81
N ILE A 135 -2.14 4.01 6.76
CA ILE A 135 -1.80 4.03 8.20
C ILE A 135 -0.74 2.97 8.53
N GLN A 136 -0.90 1.75 8.02
CA GLN A 136 0.09 0.70 8.24
C GLN A 136 1.27 0.85 7.28
N VAL A 137 0.99 0.87 5.99
CA VAL A 137 1.99 0.76 4.94
C VAL A 137 2.94 1.95 4.91
N ILE A 138 2.44 3.17 5.05
CA ILE A 138 3.26 4.38 4.96
C ILE A 138 3.79 4.75 6.34
N ILE A 139 2.91 4.88 7.35
CA ILE A 139 3.30 5.41 8.65
C ILE A 139 4.07 4.35 9.45
N ASN A 140 3.47 3.16 9.65
CA ASN A 140 4.09 2.15 10.49
C ASN A 140 5.27 1.45 9.80
N ASP A 141 5.08 0.91 8.59
CA ASP A 141 6.11 0.11 7.92
C ASP A 141 7.13 0.99 7.17
N GLY A 142 6.64 1.96 6.41
CA GLY A 142 7.50 2.83 5.59
C GLY A 142 8.33 3.82 6.39
N ILE A 143 7.84 4.28 7.54
CA ILE A 143 8.52 5.30 8.36
C ILE A 143 8.93 4.74 9.71
N LEU A 144 7.98 4.39 10.60
CA LEU A 144 8.29 4.07 11.98
C LEU A 144 9.15 2.81 12.12
N TRP A 145 8.82 1.74 11.39
CA TRP A 145 9.59 0.51 11.44
C TRP A 145 11.02 0.74 10.94
N ASN A 146 11.20 1.43 9.81
CA ASN A 146 12.51 1.74 9.28
C ASN A 146 13.37 2.62 10.23
N LEU A 147 12.74 3.55 10.94
CA LEU A 147 13.45 4.41 11.91
C LEU A 147 13.80 3.69 13.20
N LYS A 148 13.05 2.65 13.58
CA LYS A 148 13.23 1.93 14.84
C LYS A 148 14.01 0.63 14.70
N TYR A 149 14.11 0.09 13.49
CA TYR A 149 14.84 -1.14 13.27
C TYR A 149 16.34 -0.93 13.55
N PRO A 150 16.99 -1.84 14.31
CA PRO A 150 18.42 -1.76 14.60
C PRO A 150 19.24 -2.28 13.42
N TRP A 151 19.39 -1.42 12.45
CA TRP A 151 20.17 -1.74 11.23
C TRP A 151 21.63 -2.08 11.51
#